data_2177cca755c1b6966fd38bcd57ba11e9
#
_entry.id   2177cca755c1b6966fd38bcd57ba11e9
#
_cell.length_a   1.000
_cell.length_b   1.000
_cell.length_c   1.000
_cell.angle_alpha   90.00
_cell.angle_beta   90.00
_cell.angle_gamma   90.00
#
_symmetry.space_group_name_H-M   'P 1'
#
loop_
_entity.id
_entity.type
_entity.pdbx_description
1 polymer ?
#
loop_
_entity_poly.entity_id
_entity_poly.type
_entity_poly.pdbx_seq_one_letter_code
_entity_poly.pdbx_strand_id
1 'polypeptide(L)'
;MNDATNWTGAEESGYIKDGKVYLKSILNQPDREIGIVKTSEEEAIQYFIRRFDLISSKVETMLQNMEQAENKGSYLMQILHLKDSLLTFNAIGPFESLQEKLLDAESRINELIAQNRVKNLEVKKTLLENAREQMQNEDIRDAIRQMKEIRFNWMTVGSIDPEQAPNLESDFQTLMEQFNIIRDQYNEERRIEIDIRYQKLQIILETAKSLNTYPPEVEQSYFKFRKLEDEWRAVGNIPKEMFNPLQMEFKRIKKTIA
;
A
#
# COMPACT_ATOMS: atom_id res chain seq x y z
N MET A 1 -24.52 35.51 18.62
CA MET A 1 -25.41 35.36 19.79
C MET A 1 -25.38 33.88 20.09
N ASN A 2 -24.55 33.48 21.07
CA ASN A 2 -24.47 32.09 21.50
C ASN A 2 -25.64 31.83 22.42
N ASP A 3 -26.59 31.00 21.98
CA ASP A 3 -27.55 30.40 22.89
C ASP A 3 -26.73 29.51 23.86
N ALA A 4 -26.53 30.06 25.05
CA ALA A 4 -26.11 29.28 26.19
C ALA A 4 -27.26 28.29 26.44
N THR A 5 -27.10 27.04 26.06
CA THR A 5 -27.98 25.94 26.39
C THR A 5 -28.08 25.92 27.91
N ASN A 6 -29.19 26.39 28.43
CA ASN A 6 -29.51 26.39 29.84
C ASN A 6 -29.71 24.94 30.26
N TRP A 7 -28.65 24.31 30.72
CA TRP A 7 -28.63 22.93 31.16
C TRP A 7 -29.37 22.82 32.49
N THR A 8 -30.65 22.53 32.43
CA THR A 8 -31.51 22.26 33.59
C THR A 8 -31.14 20.97 34.33
N GLY A 9 -30.21 20.17 33.83
CA GLY A 9 -29.76 18.91 34.41
C GLY A 9 -28.41 18.98 35.16
N ALA A 10 -27.78 20.15 35.33
CA ALA A 10 -26.51 20.24 36.06
C ALA A 10 -26.61 19.77 37.52
N GLU A 11 -27.78 20.04 38.15
CA GLU A 11 -28.08 19.58 39.50
C GLU A 11 -28.27 18.07 39.63
N GLU A 12 -28.57 17.40 38.52
CA GLU A 12 -28.71 15.94 38.45
C GLU A 12 -27.35 15.26 38.42
N SER A 13 -26.34 15.88 37.79
CA SER A 13 -25.03 15.27 37.54
C SER A 13 -23.91 15.74 38.47
N GLY A 14 -24.10 16.86 39.20
CA GLY A 14 -23.07 17.40 40.10
C GLY A 14 -23.65 18.16 41.28
N TYR A 15 -22.84 18.44 42.30
CA TYR A 15 -23.18 19.25 43.47
C TYR A 15 -21.95 19.91 44.08
N ILE A 16 -22.22 20.91 44.95
CA ILE A 16 -21.17 21.57 45.73
C ILE A 16 -21.37 21.23 47.20
N LYS A 17 -20.28 20.89 47.86
CA LYS A 17 -20.23 20.65 49.31
C LYS A 17 -18.91 21.15 49.86
N ASP A 18 -18.96 21.93 50.94
CA ASP A 18 -17.76 22.46 51.66
C ASP A 18 -16.75 23.16 50.71
N GLY A 19 -17.28 23.98 49.74
CA GLY A 19 -16.46 24.70 48.76
C GLY A 19 -15.79 23.81 47.69
N LYS A 20 -16.18 22.54 47.59
CA LYS A 20 -15.69 21.59 46.60
C LYS A 20 -16.81 21.18 45.63
N VAL A 21 -16.43 20.98 44.40
CA VAL A 21 -17.31 20.51 43.33
C VAL A 21 -17.21 19.00 43.21
N TYR A 22 -18.32 18.33 43.26
CA TYR A 22 -18.44 16.88 43.13
C TYR A 22 -19.22 16.50 41.88
N LEU A 23 -18.75 15.46 41.21
CA LEU A 23 -19.50 14.74 40.20
C LEU A 23 -20.24 13.59 40.91
N LYS A 24 -21.57 13.51 40.71
CA LYS A 24 -22.33 12.39 41.25
C LYS A 24 -21.95 11.07 40.58
N SER A 25 -22.39 9.98 41.18
CA SER A 25 -22.19 8.63 40.63
C SER A 25 -22.59 8.54 39.16
N ILE A 26 -21.65 8.23 38.31
CA ILE A 26 -21.81 8.05 36.87
C ILE A 26 -21.03 6.82 36.40
N LEU A 27 -21.52 6.13 35.37
CA LEU A 27 -20.82 5.02 34.73
C LEU A 27 -20.33 3.96 35.75
N ASN A 28 -21.14 3.66 36.77
CA ASN A 28 -20.82 2.78 37.90
C ASN A 28 -19.62 3.25 38.76
N GLN A 29 -19.21 4.52 38.68
CA GLN A 29 -18.21 5.12 39.56
C GLN A 29 -18.93 5.90 40.68
N PRO A 30 -18.43 5.87 41.92
CA PRO A 30 -18.96 6.63 43.01
C PRO A 30 -18.80 8.14 42.82
N ASP A 31 -19.49 8.92 43.66
CA ASP A 31 -19.32 10.38 43.72
C ASP A 31 -17.83 10.70 43.93
N ARG A 32 -17.34 11.69 43.19
CA ARG A 32 -15.96 12.11 43.26
C ARG A 32 -15.78 13.62 43.26
N GLU A 33 -14.79 14.09 43.98
CA GLU A 33 -14.34 15.48 43.87
C GLU A 33 -13.66 15.73 42.54
N ILE A 34 -14.15 16.79 41.84
CA ILE A 34 -13.63 17.17 40.51
C ILE A 34 -12.94 18.53 40.49
N GLY A 35 -13.12 19.31 41.58
CA GLY A 35 -12.48 20.60 41.74
C GLY A 35 -12.93 21.37 42.94
N ILE A 36 -12.52 22.66 43.07
CA ILE A 36 -12.82 23.56 44.15
C ILE A 36 -13.50 24.84 43.63
N VAL A 37 -14.33 25.42 44.45
CA VAL A 37 -14.93 26.75 44.20
C VAL A 37 -13.85 27.81 44.43
N LYS A 38 -13.58 28.63 43.42
CA LYS A 38 -12.56 29.70 43.48
C LYS A 38 -13.22 31.09 43.66
N THR A 39 -14.22 31.39 42.88
CA THR A 39 -14.86 32.71 42.81
C THR A 39 -16.34 32.65 43.30
N SER A 40 -17.15 31.87 42.58
CA SER A 40 -18.53 31.60 42.97
C SER A 40 -18.92 30.15 42.64
N GLU A 41 -19.95 29.64 43.30
CA GLU A 41 -20.47 28.30 43.04
C GLU A 41 -20.98 28.16 41.61
N GLU A 42 -21.67 29.17 41.13
CA GLU A 42 -22.21 29.21 39.79
C GLU A 42 -21.12 29.18 38.71
N GLU A 43 -20.05 29.97 38.83
CA GLU A 43 -18.92 29.95 37.93
C GLU A 43 -18.18 28.61 37.94
N ALA A 44 -18.05 27.98 39.10
CA ALA A 44 -17.42 26.68 39.23
C ALA A 44 -18.25 25.60 38.50
N ILE A 45 -19.55 25.56 38.69
CA ILE A 45 -20.45 24.64 37.98
C ILE A 45 -20.39 24.89 36.46
N GLN A 46 -20.51 26.15 36.02
CA GLN A 46 -20.44 26.50 34.60
C GLN A 46 -19.11 26.14 33.95
N TYR A 47 -18.02 26.20 34.69
CA TYR A 47 -16.71 25.75 34.20
C TYR A 47 -16.71 24.24 33.88
N PHE A 48 -17.27 23.38 34.73
CA PHE A 48 -17.32 21.95 34.51
C PHE A 48 -18.35 21.53 33.46
N ILE A 49 -19.45 22.28 33.32
CA ILE A 49 -20.40 22.10 32.21
C ILE A 49 -19.72 22.37 30.86
N ARG A 50 -19.00 23.51 30.73
CA ARG A 50 -18.26 23.81 29.48
C ARG A 50 -17.20 22.75 29.14
N ARG A 51 -16.61 22.14 30.15
CA ARG A 51 -15.70 21.01 29.92
C ARG A 51 -16.41 19.79 29.34
N PHE A 52 -17.64 19.52 29.78
CA PHE A 52 -18.46 18.46 29.20
C PHE A 52 -18.84 18.78 27.75
N ASP A 53 -19.25 20.00 27.45
CA ASP A 53 -19.54 20.41 26.07
C ASP A 53 -18.35 20.22 25.12
N LEU A 54 -17.14 20.52 25.59
CA LEU A 54 -15.92 20.30 24.80
C LEU A 54 -15.68 18.82 24.47
N ILE A 55 -15.84 17.91 25.45
CA ILE A 55 -15.64 16.47 25.19
C ILE A 55 -16.78 15.91 24.33
N SER A 56 -18.02 16.37 24.54
CA SER A 56 -19.18 16.00 23.73
C SER A 56 -18.98 16.40 22.28
N SER A 57 -18.61 17.66 22.02
CA SER A 57 -18.32 18.14 20.67
C SER A 57 -17.18 17.37 19.99
N LYS A 58 -16.15 16.98 20.75
CA LYS A 58 -15.06 16.14 20.23
C LYS A 58 -15.56 14.75 19.81
N VAL A 59 -16.41 14.13 20.63
CA VAL A 59 -17.03 12.84 20.30
C VAL A 59 -17.90 12.98 19.06
N GLU A 60 -18.76 13.98 18.97
CA GLU A 60 -19.63 14.18 17.80
C GLU A 60 -18.85 14.39 16.51
N THR A 61 -17.80 15.21 16.53
CA THR A 61 -16.92 15.41 15.39
C THR A 61 -16.24 14.10 14.96
N MET A 62 -15.79 13.30 15.91
CA MET A 62 -15.19 11.99 15.63
C MET A 62 -16.20 11.04 14.99
N LEU A 63 -17.44 10.99 15.51
CA LEU A 63 -18.51 10.15 14.99
C LEU A 63 -18.90 10.54 13.55
N GLN A 64 -18.99 11.83 13.25
CA GLN A 64 -19.29 12.32 11.89
C GLN A 64 -18.21 11.89 10.88
N ASN A 65 -16.95 11.94 11.28
CA ASN A 65 -15.84 11.61 10.39
C ASN A 65 -15.62 10.09 10.21
N MET A 66 -16.07 9.29 11.18
CA MET A 66 -15.87 7.84 11.23
C MET A 66 -16.43 7.11 10.00
N GLU A 67 -17.61 7.50 9.52
CA GLU A 67 -18.30 6.81 8.43
C GLU A 67 -17.56 6.91 7.09
N GLN A 68 -16.96 8.06 6.83
CA GLN A 68 -16.27 8.37 5.58
C GLN A 68 -14.77 7.99 5.61
N ALA A 69 -14.23 7.66 6.78
CA ALA A 69 -12.82 7.37 6.94
C ALA A 69 -12.42 6.05 6.27
N GLU A 70 -11.32 6.05 5.55
CA GLU A 70 -10.73 4.83 4.97
C GLU A 70 -10.16 3.92 6.07
N ASN A 71 -9.46 4.48 7.04
CA ASN A 71 -8.85 3.73 8.15
C ASN A 71 -9.81 3.55 9.33
N LYS A 72 -10.68 2.54 9.26
CA LYS A 72 -11.64 2.22 10.32
C LYS A 72 -10.97 1.81 11.64
N GLY A 73 -9.83 1.12 11.59
CA GLY A 73 -9.10 0.70 12.79
C GLY A 73 -8.61 1.87 13.65
N SER A 74 -8.20 2.97 13.04
CA SER A 74 -7.81 4.20 13.76
C SER A 74 -8.96 4.78 14.56
N TYR A 75 -10.18 4.77 14.02
CA TYR A 75 -11.37 5.27 14.73
C TYR A 75 -11.81 4.34 15.86
N LEU A 76 -11.69 3.03 15.71
CA LEU A 76 -11.92 2.10 16.80
C LEU A 76 -11.01 2.41 17.99
N MET A 77 -9.71 2.63 17.76
CA MET A 77 -8.78 3.00 18.82
C MET A 77 -9.14 4.34 19.48
N GLN A 78 -9.61 5.32 18.72
CA GLN A 78 -10.08 6.60 19.27
C GLN A 78 -11.32 6.43 20.14
N ILE A 79 -12.30 5.60 19.71
CA ILE A 79 -13.50 5.28 20.49
C ILE A 79 -13.10 4.64 21.83
N LEU A 80 -12.24 3.62 21.81
CA LEU A 80 -11.79 2.93 23.01
C LEU A 80 -11.08 3.89 23.98
N HIS A 81 -10.19 4.73 23.46
CA HIS A 81 -9.50 5.75 24.27
C HIS A 81 -10.46 6.78 24.86
N LEU A 82 -11.48 7.22 24.11
CA LEU A 82 -12.49 8.15 24.62
C LEU A 82 -13.33 7.49 25.72
N LYS A 83 -13.75 6.23 25.55
CA LYS A 83 -14.46 5.48 26.58
C LYS A 83 -13.68 5.40 27.90
N ASP A 84 -12.41 5.05 27.83
CA ASP A 84 -11.52 5.01 29.00
C ASP A 84 -11.35 6.40 29.63
N SER A 85 -11.19 7.43 28.81
CA SER A 85 -11.03 8.81 29.26
C SER A 85 -12.26 9.34 29.99
N LEU A 86 -13.47 8.95 29.58
CA LEU A 86 -14.71 9.41 30.22
C LEU A 86 -14.78 8.97 31.70
N LEU A 87 -14.22 7.83 32.08
CA LEU A 87 -14.23 7.32 33.46
C LEU A 87 -13.52 8.27 34.42
N THR A 88 -12.53 8.99 33.98
CA THR A 88 -11.71 9.89 34.81
C THR A 88 -11.89 11.36 34.47
N PHE A 89 -12.73 11.70 33.47
CA PHE A 89 -12.86 13.06 33.01
C PHE A 89 -13.65 13.93 34.01
N ASN A 90 -13.06 15.04 34.43
CA ASN A 90 -13.66 15.97 35.39
C ASN A 90 -14.52 17.00 34.66
N ALA A 91 -15.81 16.73 34.56
CA ALA A 91 -16.85 17.58 33.97
C ALA A 91 -18.22 17.28 34.60
N ILE A 92 -19.19 18.10 34.34
CA ILE A 92 -20.57 17.90 34.76
C ILE A 92 -21.45 17.84 33.51
N GLY A 93 -22.15 16.72 33.32
CA GLY A 93 -23.00 16.48 32.16
C GLY A 93 -23.50 15.04 32.06
N PRO A 94 -24.32 14.70 31.02
CA PRO A 94 -24.91 13.39 30.82
C PRO A 94 -23.89 12.39 30.22
N PHE A 95 -22.98 11.91 31.03
CA PHE A 95 -21.94 10.95 30.60
C PHE A 95 -22.53 9.65 30.07
N GLU A 96 -23.65 9.18 30.61
CA GLU A 96 -24.36 7.98 30.19
C GLU A 96 -24.75 8.07 28.71
N SER A 97 -25.31 9.19 28.29
CA SER A 97 -25.69 9.42 26.88
C SER A 97 -24.46 9.45 25.97
N LEU A 98 -23.36 10.02 26.46
CA LEU A 98 -22.11 10.06 25.67
C LEU A 98 -21.48 8.67 25.57
N GLN A 99 -21.58 7.87 26.64
CA GLN A 99 -21.11 6.48 26.64
C GLN A 99 -21.96 5.61 25.69
N GLU A 100 -23.28 5.76 25.68
CA GLU A 100 -24.17 5.05 24.74
C GLU A 100 -23.78 5.34 23.30
N LYS A 101 -23.57 6.61 22.94
CA LYS A 101 -23.10 7.00 21.59
C LYS A 101 -21.77 6.32 21.22
N LEU A 102 -20.83 6.23 22.18
CA LEU A 102 -19.54 5.56 21.93
C LEU A 102 -19.68 4.04 21.83
N LEU A 103 -20.59 3.40 22.57
CA LEU A 103 -20.89 1.97 22.45
C LEU A 103 -21.53 1.64 21.10
N ASP A 104 -22.50 2.43 20.67
CA ASP A 104 -23.11 2.27 19.34
C ASP A 104 -22.09 2.45 18.22
N ALA A 105 -21.21 3.45 18.36
CA ALA A 105 -20.14 3.70 17.40
C ALA A 105 -19.12 2.54 17.37
N GLU A 106 -18.78 1.97 18.53
CA GLU A 106 -17.90 0.81 18.62
C GLU A 106 -18.50 -0.41 17.91
N SER A 107 -19.79 -0.70 18.14
CA SER A 107 -20.47 -1.79 17.44
C SER A 107 -20.47 -1.57 15.94
N ARG A 108 -20.83 -0.39 15.49
CA ARG A 108 -20.90 -0.04 14.07
C ARG A 108 -19.53 -0.11 13.38
N ILE A 109 -18.46 0.41 14.03
CA ILE A 109 -17.12 0.37 13.44
C ILE A 109 -16.60 -1.08 13.34
N ASN A 110 -16.90 -1.92 14.33
CA ASN A 110 -16.54 -3.33 14.30
C ASN A 110 -17.24 -4.08 13.16
N GLU A 111 -18.52 -3.79 12.90
CA GLU A 111 -19.25 -4.34 11.75
C GLU A 111 -18.61 -3.91 10.42
N LEU A 112 -18.26 -2.63 10.28
CA LEU A 112 -17.60 -2.11 9.08
C LEU A 112 -16.20 -2.74 8.87
N ILE A 113 -15.44 -2.95 9.94
CA ILE A 113 -14.16 -3.65 9.89
C ILE A 113 -14.36 -5.10 9.43
N ALA A 114 -15.34 -5.81 9.98
CA ALA A 114 -15.66 -7.18 9.59
C ALA A 114 -16.06 -7.27 8.10
N GLN A 115 -16.93 -6.38 7.65
CA GLN A 115 -17.34 -6.31 6.23
C GLN A 115 -16.15 -6.03 5.30
N ASN A 116 -15.25 -5.11 5.70
CA ASN A 116 -14.05 -4.80 4.91
C ASN A 116 -13.10 -6.01 4.86
N ARG A 117 -12.94 -6.75 5.97
CA ARG A 117 -12.11 -7.99 5.98
C ARG A 117 -12.64 -9.05 5.02
N VAL A 118 -13.95 -9.23 4.95
CA VAL A 118 -14.59 -10.16 3.98
C VAL A 118 -14.31 -9.71 2.56
N LYS A 119 -14.52 -8.43 2.23
CA LYS A 119 -14.21 -7.89 0.90
C LYS A 119 -12.74 -8.05 0.53
N ASN A 120 -11.84 -7.72 1.44
CA ASN A 120 -10.40 -7.85 1.24
C ASN A 120 -10.00 -9.32 1.00
N LEU A 121 -10.62 -10.25 1.71
CA LEU A 121 -10.38 -11.68 1.51
C LEU A 121 -10.76 -12.13 0.08
N GLU A 122 -11.91 -11.72 -0.41
CA GLU A 122 -12.34 -12.05 -1.79
C GLU A 122 -11.41 -11.42 -2.84
N VAL A 123 -10.99 -10.18 -2.62
CA VAL A 123 -9.98 -9.54 -3.51
C VAL A 123 -8.66 -10.31 -3.50
N LYS A 124 -8.15 -10.69 -2.31
CA LYS A 124 -6.90 -11.47 -2.22
C LYS A 124 -7.03 -12.85 -2.86
N LYS A 125 -8.15 -13.55 -2.70
CA LYS A 125 -8.41 -14.83 -3.39
C LYS A 125 -8.38 -14.65 -4.90
N THR A 126 -9.05 -13.63 -5.42
CA THR A 126 -9.05 -13.33 -6.86
C THR A 126 -7.64 -13.03 -7.36
N LEU A 127 -6.85 -12.25 -6.62
CA LEU A 127 -5.46 -11.96 -6.99
C LEU A 127 -4.59 -13.23 -6.99
N LEU A 128 -4.81 -14.15 -6.06
CA LEU A 128 -4.12 -15.44 -6.01
C LEU A 128 -4.46 -16.30 -7.22
N GLU A 129 -5.73 -16.39 -7.62
CA GLU A 129 -6.14 -17.09 -8.83
C GLU A 129 -5.55 -16.46 -10.10
N ASN A 130 -5.62 -15.13 -10.22
CA ASN A 130 -4.98 -14.44 -11.34
C ASN A 130 -3.47 -14.73 -11.39
N ALA A 131 -2.79 -14.80 -10.23
CA ALA A 131 -1.39 -15.16 -10.18
C ALA A 131 -1.13 -16.60 -10.63
N ARG A 132 -2.02 -17.55 -10.29
CA ARG A 132 -1.96 -18.95 -10.78
C ARG A 132 -2.13 -19.03 -12.30
N GLU A 133 -3.03 -18.23 -12.86
CA GLU A 133 -3.21 -18.17 -14.32
C GLU A 133 -1.93 -17.67 -15.01
N GLN A 134 -1.22 -16.69 -14.42
CA GLN A 134 0.04 -16.21 -15.00
C GLN A 134 1.16 -17.25 -14.98
N MET A 135 1.11 -18.25 -14.09
CA MET A 135 2.06 -19.36 -14.12
C MET A 135 1.93 -20.24 -15.38
N GLN A 136 0.77 -20.20 -16.04
CA GLN A 136 0.46 -20.96 -17.26
C GLN A 136 0.49 -20.09 -18.52
N ASN A 137 0.80 -18.81 -18.40
CA ASN A 137 0.81 -17.89 -19.52
C ASN A 137 2.03 -18.16 -20.43
N GLU A 138 1.77 -18.49 -21.69
CA GLU A 138 2.82 -18.77 -22.69
C GLU A 138 3.66 -17.54 -23.01
N ASP A 139 3.08 -16.34 -22.94
CA ASP A 139 3.85 -15.09 -23.07
C ASP A 139 4.46 -14.68 -21.72
N ILE A 140 5.65 -15.16 -21.46
CA ILE A 140 6.43 -14.86 -20.27
C ILE A 140 6.63 -13.34 -20.03
N ARG A 141 6.68 -12.52 -21.08
CA ARG A 141 6.85 -11.06 -20.92
C ARG A 141 5.58 -10.43 -20.38
N ASP A 142 4.44 -10.88 -20.89
CA ASP A 142 3.14 -10.46 -20.38
C ASP A 142 2.94 -10.97 -18.95
N ALA A 143 3.24 -12.23 -18.69
CA ALA A 143 3.18 -12.80 -17.34
C ALA A 143 4.00 -11.99 -16.31
N ILE A 144 5.22 -11.57 -16.66
CA ILE A 144 6.07 -10.73 -15.78
C ILE A 144 5.39 -9.38 -15.48
N ARG A 145 4.75 -8.76 -16.47
CA ARG A 145 4.02 -7.50 -16.30
C ARG A 145 2.82 -7.68 -15.38
N GLN A 146 1.96 -8.66 -15.68
CA GLN A 146 0.77 -8.97 -14.89
C GLN A 146 1.12 -9.33 -13.44
N MET A 147 2.14 -10.14 -13.24
CA MET A 147 2.58 -10.55 -11.90
C MET A 147 3.08 -9.38 -11.05
N LYS A 148 3.69 -8.36 -11.66
CA LYS A 148 4.05 -7.11 -10.95
C LYS A 148 2.81 -6.35 -10.49
N GLU A 149 1.79 -6.25 -11.34
CA GLU A 149 0.53 -5.59 -11.00
C GLU A 149 -0.21 -6.34 -9.89
N ILE A 150 -0.29 -7.66 -10.00
CA ILE A 150 -0.90 -8.53 -8.98
C ILE A 150 -0.18 -8.33 -7.63
N ARG A 151 1.14 -8.36 -7.62
CA ARG A 151 1.92 -8.14 -6.39
C ARG A 151 1.68 -6.75 -5.80
N PHE A 152 1.64 -5.72 -6.62
CA PHE A 152 1.34 -4.35 -6.16
C PHE A 152 -0.05 -4.30 -5.54
N ASN A 153 -1.06 -4.83 -6.22
CA ASN A 153 -2.44 -4.88 -5.72
C ASN A 153 -2.54 -5.70 -4.43
N TRP A 154 -1.85 -6.84 -4.33
CA TRP A 154 -1.80 -7.66 -3.12
C TRP A 154 -1.32 -6.88 -1.89
N MET A 155 -0.29 -6.06 -2.06
CA MET A 155 0.28 -5.23 -0.99
C MET A 155 -0.63 -4.05 -0.59
N THR A 156 -1.51 -3.60 -1.47
CA THR A 156 -2.44 -2.48 -1.21
C THR A 156 -3.77 -2.93 -0.62
N VAL A 157 -4.12 -4.21 -0.72
CA VAL A 157 -5.31 -4.77 -0.07
C VAL A 157 -5.16 -4.70 1.44
N GLY A 158 -6.18 -4.17 2.11
CA GLY A 158 -6.22 -4.05 3.56
C GLY A 158 -6.22 -5.41 4.29
N SER A 159 -6.29 -5.36 5.62
CA SER A 159 -6.27 -6.55 6.47
C SER A 159 -7.46 -7.46 6.19
N ILE A 160 -7.23 -8.77 6.33
CA ILE A 160 -8.24 -9.84 6.29
C ILE A 160 -8.35 -10.48 7.66
N ASP A 161 -9.17 -11.50 7.79
CA ASP A 161 -9.30 -12.27 9.01
C ASP A 161 -7.95 -12.88 9.44
N PRO A 162 -7.51 -12.66 10.70
CA PRO A 162 -6.25 -13.17 11.22
C PRO A 162 -6.11 -14.70 11.14
N GLU A 163 -7.20 -15.45 11.17
CA GLU A 163 -7.17 -16.91 11.07
C GLU A 163 -6.83 -17.38 9.64
N GLN A 164 -7.24 -16.63 8.62
CA GLN A 164 -7.04 -16.97 7.22
C GLN A 164 -5.77 -16.33 6.62
N ALA A 165 -5.32 -15.22 7.20
CA ALA A 165 -4.21 -14.45 6.67
C ALA A 165 -2.91 -15.26 6.50
N PRO A 166 -2.44 -16.07 7.48
CA PRO A 166 -1.17 -16.78 7.35
C PRO A 166 -1.14 -17.77 6.20
N ASN A 167 -2.22 -18.53 5.99
CA ASN A 167 -2.30 -19.51 4.92
C ASN A 167 -2.29 -18.83 3.54
N LEU A 168 -3.09 -17.79 3.39
CA LEU A 168 -3.21 -17.07 2.12
C LEU A 168 -1.92 -16.32 1.75
N GLU A 169 -1.24 -15.72 2.74
CA GLU A 169 0.07 -15.09 2.54
C GLU A 169 1.14 -16.13 2.16
N SER A 170 1.14 -17.29 2.80
CA SER A 170 2.06 -18.39 2.48
C SER A 170 1.85 -18.92 1.07
N ASP A 171 0.59 -19.11 0.66
CA ASP A 171 0.24 -19.58 -0.69
C ASP A 171 0.73 -18.57 -1.75
N PHE A 172 0.47 -17.29 -1.54
CA PHE A 172 0.90 -16.24 -2.44
C PHE A 172 2.42 -16.14 -2.51
N GLN A 173 3.10 -16.19 -1.37
CA GLN A 173 4.56 -16.16 -1.30
C GLN A 173 5.18 -17.34 -2.06
N THR A 174 4.69 -18.56 -1.82
CA THR A 174 5.16 -19.77 -2.52
C THR A 174 5.00 -19.64 -4.03
N LEU A 175 3.86 -19.13 -4.49
CA LEU A 175 3.60 -18.92 -5.90
C LEU A 175 4.55 -17.86 -6.50
N MET A 176 4.79 -16.77 -5.79
CA MET A 176 5.73 -15.74 -6.22
C MET A 176 7.17 -16.24 -6.30
N GLU A 177 7.60 -17.10 -5.37
CA GLU A 177 8.91 -17.75 -5.41
C GLU A 177 9.05 -18.67 -6.63
N GLN A 178 8.05 -19.49 -6.93
CA GLN A 178 8.02 -20.32 -8.11
C GLN A 178 8.05 -19.49 -9.40
N PHE A 179 7.29 -18.41 -9.47
CA PHE A 179 7.30 -17.51 -10.62
C PHE A 179 8.65 -16.81 -10.80
N ASN A 180 9.32 -16.42 -9.71
CA ASN A 180 10.66 -15.83 -9.78
C ASN A 180 11.67 -16.79 -10.43
N ILE A 181 11.60 -18.09 -10.14
CA ILE A 181 12.46 -19.11 -10.77
C ILE A 181 12.23 -19.13 -12.28
N ILE A 182 10.97 -19.17 -12.73
CA ILE A 182 10.61 -19.16 -14.16
C ILE A 182 11.12 -17.87 -14.85
N ARG A 183 10.90 -16.73 -14.23
CA ARG A 183 11.37 -15.43 -14.72
C ARG A 183 12.90 -15.40 -14.86
N ASP A 184 13.61 -15.91 -13.86
CA ASP A 184 15.07 -15.86 -13.83
C ASP A 184 15.67 -16.81 -14.87
N GLN A 185 15.05 -17.99 -15.09
CA GLN A 185 15.40 -18.90 -16.19
C GLN A 185 15.20 -18.23 -17.55
N TYR A 186 14.04 -17.60 -17.79
CA TYR A 186 13.79 -16.86 -19.02
C TYR A 186 14.78 -15.73 -19.27
N ASN A 187 15.14 -14.97 -18.23
CA ASN A 187 16.10 -13.90 -18.35
C ASN A 187 17.52 -14.41 -18.68
N GLU A 188 17.89 -15.54 -18.09
CA GLU A 188 19.20 -16.18 -18.36
C GLU A 188 19.27 -16.75 -19.78
N GLU A 189 18.23 -17.45 -20.23
CA GLU A 189 18.15 -17.94 -21.61
C GLU A 189 18.27 -16.79 -22.62
N ARG A 190 17.57 -15.70 -22.37
CA ARG A 190 17.64 -14.51 -23.19
C ARG A 190 19.03 -13.85 -23.19
N ARG A 191 19.70 -13.85 -22.03
CA ARG A 191 21.08 -13.35 -21.92
C ARG A 191 22.03 -14.19 -22.75
N ILE A 192 21.94 -15.51 -22.62
CA ILE A 192 22.77 -16.46 -23.40
C ILE A 192 22.53 -16.26 -24.91
N GLU A 193 21.27 -16.11 -25.32
CA GLU A 193 20.90 -15.85 -26.72
C GLU A 193 21.54 -14.54 -27.26
N ILE A 194 21.49 -13.48 -26.47
CA ILE A 194 22.15 -12.21 -26.81
C ILE A 194 23.67 -12.37 -26.94
N ASP A 195 24.29 -13.09 -26.01
CA ASP A 195 25.73 -13.33 -26.04
C ASP A 195 26.16 -14.16 -27.28
N ILE A 196 25.41 -15.18 -27.63
CA ILE A 196 25.63 -15.97 -28.87
C ILE A 196 25.50 -15.06 -30.10
N ARG A 197 24.51 -14.22 -30.18
CA ARG A 197 24.36 -13.27 -31.29
C ARG A 197 25.51 -12.27 -31.35
N TYR A 198 25.91 -11.74 -30.21
CA TYR A 198 27.05 -10.82 -30.12
C TYR A 198 28.36 -11.46 -30.59
N GLN A 199 28.67 -12.68 -30.16
CA GLN A 199 29.83 -13.43 -30.62
C GLN A 199 29.78 -13.70 -32.10
N LYS A 200 28.63 -14.06 -32.68
CA LYS A 200 28.49 -14.24 -34.13
C LYS A 200 28.81 -12.94 -34.90
N LEU A 201 28.31 -11.80 -34.43
CA LEU A 201 28.62 -10.50 -35.05
C LEU A 201 30.08 -10.16 -34.94
N GLN A 202 30.77 -10.48 -33.82
CA GLN A 202 32.22 -10.31 -33.68
C GLN A 202 33.00 -11.17 -34.69
N ILE A 203 32.64 -12.46 -34.86
CA ILE A 203 33.28 -13.36 -35.82
C ILE A 203 33.12 -12.81 -37.26
N ILE A 204 31.92 -12.36 -37.63
CA ILE A 204 31.68 -11.76 -38.94
C ILE A 204 32.54 -10.50 -39.14
N LEU A 205 32.64 -9.66 -38.09
CA LEU A 205 33.46 -8.44 -38.13
C LEU A 205 34.96 -8.75 -38.31
N GLU A 206 35.47 -9.72 -37.57
CA GLU A 206 36.90 -10.15 -37.71
C GLU A 206 37.17 -10.77 -39.09
N THR A 207 36.22 -11.53 -39.62
CA THR A 207 36.32 -12.06 -41.00
C THR A 207 36.32 -10.92 -42.00
N ALA A 208 35.48 -9.89 -41.81
CA ALA A 208 35.49 -8.71 -42.68
C ALA A 208 36.79 -7.92 -42.60
N LYS A 209 37.42 -7.80 -41.39
CA LYS A 209 38.76 -7.20 -41.21
C LYS A 209 39.85 -7.97 -41.98
N SER A 210 39.83 -9.29 -41.92
CA SER A 210 40.81 -10.12 -42.62
C SER A 210 40.73 -9.95 -44.14
N LEU A 211 39.56 -9.80 -44.71
CA LEU A 211 39.35 -9.49 -46.14
C LEU A 211 39.96 -8.14 -46.53
N ASN A 212 39.94 -7.16 -45.65
CA ASN A 212 40.52 -5.84 -45.88
C ASN A 212 42.06 -5.84 -45.76
N THR A 213 42.63 -6.69 -44.91
CA THR A 213 44.07 -6.76 -44.67
C THR A 213 44.83 -7.62 -45.73
N TYR A 214 44.20 -8.67 -46.24
CA TYR A 214 44.71 -9.55 -47.27
C TYR A 214 43.69 -9.71 -48.38
N PRO A 215 43.47 -8.65 -49.24
CA PRO A 215 42.47 -8.71 -50.24
C PRO A 215 42.85 -9.75 -51.31
N PRO A 216 42.00 -10.77 -51.57
CA PRO A 216 42.03 -11.50 -52.80
C PRO A 216 41.72 -10.52 -53.97
N GLU A 217 41.74 -11.00 -55.23
CA GLU A 217 41.36 -10.14 -56.35
C GLU A 217 40.06 -9.35 -56.02
N VAL A 218 40.02 -8.08 -56.40
CA VAL A 218 38.99 -7.10 -55.95
C VAL A 218 37.56 -7.64 -56.10
N GLU A 219 37.29 -8.34 -57.19
CA GLU A 219 35.97 -8.93 -57.49
C GLU A 219 35.56 -10.04 -56.50
N GLN A 220 36.51 -10.86 -56.02
CA GLN A 220 36.28 -11.90 -55.03
C GLN A 220 36.11 -11.32 -53.64
N SER A 221 36.80 -10.24 -53.29
CA SER A 221 36.64 -9.54 -52.00
C SER A 221 35.26 -8.95 -51.84
N TYR A 222 34.76 -8.32 -52.89
CA TYR A 222 33.38 -7.75 -52.91
C TYR A 222 32.30 -8.82 -52.75
N PHE A 223 32.42 -9.94 -53.48
CA PHE A 223 31.46 -11.05 -53.36
C PHE A 223 31.46 -11.69 -51.97
N LYS A 224 32.65 -11.92 -51.38
CA LYS A 224 32.77 -12.43 -50.01
C LYS A 224 32.21 -11.47 -48.98
N PHE A 225 32.45 -10.17 -49.13
CA PHE A 225 31.93 -9.17 -48.19
C PHE A 225 30.36 -9.10 -48.27
N ARG A 226 29.77 -9.23 -49.43
CA ARG A 226 28.35 -9.27 -49.61
C ARG A 226 27.69 -10.45 -48.89
N LYS A 227 28.34 -11.60 -48.89
CA LYS A 227 27.89 -12.75 -48.04
C LYS A 227 27.94 -12.43 -46.55
N LEU A 228 29.00 -11.77 -46.09
CA LEU A 228 29.09 -11.34 -44.68
C LEU A 228 27.99 -10.30 -44.30
N GLU A 229 27.58 -9.44 -45.21
CA GLU A 229 26.45 -8.54 -44.98
C GLU A 229 25.12 -9.30 -44.79
N ASP A 230 24.89 -10.34 -45.58
CA ASP A 230 23.70 -11.17 -45.45
C ASP A 230 23.73 -11.97 -44.15
N GLU A 231 24.86 -12.55 -43.77
CA GLU A 231 25.06 -13.21 -42.50
C GLU A 231 24.90 -12.24 -41.33
N TRP A 232 25.42 -11.01 -41.40
CA TRP A 232 25.24 -9.96 -40.41
C TRP A 232 23.77 -9.63 -40.15
N ARG A 233 22.98 -9.50 -41.19
CA ARG A 233 21.54 -9.23 -41.12
C ARG A 233 20.76 -10.41 -40.51
N ALA A 234 21.24 -11.65 -40.77
CA ALA A 234 20.59 -12.86 -40.28
C ALA A 234 20.81 -13.16 -38.80
N VAL A 235 21.82 -12.54 -38.15
CA VAL A 235 22.12 -12.80 -36.72
C VAL A 235 20.97 -12.42 -35.79
N GLY A 236 20.21 -11.41 -36.14
CA GLY A 236 19.09 -10.90 -35.31
C GLY A 236 19.51 -9.77 -34.35
N ASN A 237 18.57 -9.33 -33.56
CA ASN A 237 18.74 -8.14 -32.73
C ASN A 237 19.49 -8.42 -31.42
N ILE A 238 20.36 -7.50 -31.05
CA ILE A 238 21.00 -7.40 -29.72
C ILE A 238 20.80 -5.96 -29.19
N PRO A 239 21.06 -5.70 -27.89
CA PRO A 239 20.96 -4.35 -27.32
C PRO A 239 21.77 -3.32 -28.11
N LYS A 240 21.21 -2.12 -28.27
CA LYS A 240 21.82 -1.05 -29.07
C LYS A 240 23.22 -0.67 -28.60
N GLU A 241 23.48 -0.69 -27.30
CA GLU A 241 24.77 -0.39 -26.69
C GLU A 241 25.87 -1.36 -27.16
N MET A 242 25.51 -2.63 -27.35
CA MET A 242 26.43 -3.66 -27.87
C MET A 242 26.53 -3.63 -29.40
N PHE A 243 25.42 -3.34 -30.08
CA PHE A 243 25.34 -3.38 -31.53
C PHE A 243 26.01 -2.18 -32.21
N ASN A 244 25.81 -0.97 -31.71
CA ASN A 244 26.28 0.25 -32.37
C ASN A 244 27.80 0.29 -32.62
N PRO A 245 28.67 -0.06 -31.65
CA PRO A 245 30.13 -0.10 -31.92
C PRO A 245 30.49 -1.06 -33.04
N LEU A 246 29.94 -2.26 -33.04
CA LEU A 246 30.22 -3.27 -34.07
C LEU A 246 29.71 -2.80 -35.44
N GLN A 247 28.53 -2.21 -35.50
CA GLN A 247 27.92 -1.69 -36.73
C GLN A 247 28.77 -0.56 -37.35
N MET A 248 29.26 0.36 -36.50
CA MET A 248 30.12 1.46 -36.98
C MET A 248 31.41 0.92 -37.61
N GLU A 249 32.02 -0.04 -36.98
CA GLU A 249 33.27 -0.66 -37.46
C GLU A 249 33.01 -1.46 -38.77
N PHE A 250 31.95 -2.25 -38.81
CA PHE A 250 31.55 -2.98 -40.02
C PHE A 250 31.28 -2.06 -41.20
N LYS A 251 30.60 -0.93 -40.99
CA LYS A 251 30.37 0.10 -42.02
C LYS A 251 31.65 0.77 -42.49
N ARG A 252 32.63 0.94 -41.59
CA ARG A 252 33.97 1.47 -41.93
C ARG A 252 34.70 0.54 -42.89
N ILE A 253 34.72 -0.76 -42.57
CA ILE A 253 35.35 -1.78 -43.42
C ILE A 253 34.67 -1.82 -44.81
N LYS A 254 33.33 -1.78 -44.85
CA LYS A 254 32.60 -1.75 -46.09
C LYS A 254 33.06 -0.63 -47.03
N LYS A 255 33.30 0.57 -46.50
CA LYS A 255 33.77 1.73 -47.29
C LYS A 255 35.19 1.56 -47.83
N THR A 256 35.98 0.66 -47.29
CA THR A 256 37.35 0.42 -47.72
C THR A 256 37.45 -0.68 -48.78
N ILE A 257 36.44 -1.58 -48.82
CA ILE A 257 36.36 -2.69 -49.80
C ILE A 257 35.54 -2.29 -51.05
N ALA A 258 34.61 -1.33 -50.89
CA ALA A 258 33.77 -0.81 -51.99
C ALA A 258 34.50 0.25 -52.81
#